data_e61559ac6f6dd3b1f16dbb7212d0fb12
#
_entry.id   e61559ac6f6dd3b1f16dbb7212d0fb12
#
_cell.length_a   1.000
_cell.length_b   1.000
_cell.length_c   1.000
_cell.angle_alpha   90.00
_cell.angle_beta   90.00
_cell.angle_gamma   90.00
#
_symmetry.space_group_name_H-M   'P 1'
#
loop_
_entity.id
_entity.type
_entity.pdbx_description
1 polymer ?
#
loop_
_entity_poly.entity_id
_entity_poly.type
_entity_poly.pdbx_seq_one_letter_code
_entity_poly.pdbx_strand_id
1 'polypeptide(L)'
;MSELKGKIDFTLFISANNANPNGDPLNGNRPRINMDGFGEISDVCIKRKIRNRFQDLGQKIFVQSDDRTDDAYTSLKDRADSCAELKAEMGNKKNANRDVCAAIACKEWLDVRAFGQVFAFKGIPVSFGVRGPVSVSYTHLRAHETAANL
;
A
#
# COMPACT_ATOMS: atom_id res chain seq x y z
N MET A 1 -12.12 6.97 -18.31
CA MET A 1 -10.82 6.28 -18.43
C MET A 1 -11.07 4.95 -19.10
N SER A 2 -10.29 4.58 -20.10
CA SER A 2 -10.39 3.26 -20.74
C SER A 2 -9.92 2.18 -19.76
N GLU A 3 -10.70 1.11 -19.65
CA GLU A 3 -10.35 -0.05 -18.83
C GLU A 3 -9.16 -0.79 -19.44
N LEU A 4 -8.19 -1.17 -18.60
CA LEU A 4 -7.05 -1.96 -19.03
C LEU A 4 -7.50 -3.38 -19.35
N LYS A 5 -7.33 -3.80 -20.61
CA LYS A 5 -7.81 -5.13 -21.09
C LYS A 5 -6.76 -6.24 -21.05
N GLY A 6 -5.54 -5.94 -20.61
CA GLY A 6 -4.45 -6.90 -20.61
C GLY A 6 -3.53 -6.77 -19.42
N LYS A 7 -2.70 -7.79 -19.21
CA LYS A 7 -1.61 -7.77 -18.22
C LYS A 7 -0.52 -6.82 -18.70
N ILE A 8 0.02 -6.03 -17.78
CA ILE A 8 1.23 -5.23 -17.98
C ILE A 8 2.31 -5.75 -17.05
N ASP A 9 3.43 -6.15 -17.61
CA ASP A 9 4.66 -6.38 -16.86
C ASP A 9 5.56 -5.14 -17.01
N PHE A 10 6.11 -4.66 -15.90
CA PHE A 10 7.00 -3.49 -15.92
C PHE A 10 8.21 -3.73 -15.03
N THR A 11 9.31 -3.05 -15.36
CA THR A 11 10.52 -3.05 -14.55
C THR A 11 10.74 -1.67 -13.97
N LEU A 12 11.00 -1.61 -12.67
CA LEU A 12 11.30 -0.38 -11.96
C LEU A 12 12.81 -0.36 -11.61
N PHE A 13 13.52 0.64 -12.14
CA PHE A 13 14.92 0.89 -11.77
C PHE A 13 14.97 1.96 -10.68
N ILE A 14 15.62 1.66 -9.57
CA ILE A 14 15.78 2.56 -8.45
C ILE A 14 17.28 2.78 -8.23
N SER A 15 17.69 4.04 -8.21
CA SER A 15 19.04 4.43 -7.79
C SER A 15 18.97 5.19 -6.46
N ALA A 16 19.89 4.88 -5.55
CA ALA A 16 20.04 5.61 -4.29
C ALA A 16 21.52 6.00 -4.15
N ASN A 17 21.78 7.29 -3.97
CA ASN A 17 23.11 7.82 -3.74
C ASN A 17 23.09 8.65 -2.46
N ASN A 18 23.97 8.33 -1.50
CA ASN A 18 24.00 8.97 -0.17
C ASN A 18 22.61 9.02 0.52
N ALA A 19 21.80 7.98 0.34
CA ALA A 19 20.44 7.92 0.83
C ALA A 19 20.10 6.52 1.34
N ASN A 20 19.18 6.47 2.30
CA ASN A 20 18.62 5.22 2.81
C ASN A 20 17.23 4.97 2.19
N PRO A 21 17.13 4.19 1.11
CA PRO A 21 15.85 3.97 0.43
C PRO A 21 14.88 3.10 1.23
N ASN A 22 15.39 2.24 2.12
CA ASN A 22 14.61 1.36 2.98
C ASN A 22 15.37 1.07 4.27
N GLY A 23 15.06 1.82 5.33
CA GLY A 23 15.63 1.57 6.65
C GLY A 23 15.14 0.29 7.28
N ASP A 24 16.00 -0.38 8.03
CA ASP A 24 15.68 -1.53 8.84
C ASP A 24 15.50 -1.10 10.31
N PRO A 25 14.25 -1.05 10.84
CA PRO A 25 14.00 -0.60 12.20
C PRO A 25 14.63 -1.53 13.26
N LEU A 26 14.90 -2.79 12.91
CA LEU A 26 15.53 -3.76 13.82
C LEU A 26 17.06 -3.60 13.85
N ASN A 27 17.63 -2.84 12.93
CA ASN A 27 19.07 -2.61 12.81
C ASN A 27 19.42 -1.12 12.84
N GLY A 28 18.84 -0.37 13.78
CA GLY A 28 19.13 1.05 13.97
C GLY A 28 18.79 1.91 12.75
N ASN A 29 17.79 1.53 11.99
CA ASN A 29 17.34 2.19 10.76
C ASN A 29 18.44 2.30 9.67
N ARG A 30 19.42 1.39 9.67
CA ARG A 30 20.40 1.28 8.59
C ARG A 30 19.74 0.79 7.30
N PRO A 31 20.35 1.02 6.13
CA PRO A 31 19.86 0.45 4.89
C PRO A 31 19.69 -1.06 5.01
N ARG A 32 18.52 -1.55 4.61
CA ARG A 32 18.19 -2.96 4.67
C ARG A 32 19.05 -3.77 3.71
N ILE A 33 19.56 -4.89 4.19
CA ILE A 33 20.35 -5.85 3.42
C ILE A 33 19.73 -7.23 3.52
N ASN A 34 19.87 -8.02 2.48
CA ASN A 34 19.47 -9.42 2.45
C ASN A 34 20.56 -10.34 3.06
N MET A 35 20.32 -11.64 3.11
CA MET A 35 21.26 -12.63 3.64
C MET A 35 22.58 -12.71 2.85
N ASP A 36 22.55 -12.32 1.57
CA ASP A 36 23.73 -12.33 0.68
C ASP A 36 24.51 -11.00 0.76
N GLY A 37 24.13 -10.07 1.63
CA GLY A 37 24.77 -8.77 1.81
C GLY A 37 24.37 -7.71 0.79
N PHE A 38 23.40 -7.97 -0.10
CA PHE A 38 22.94 -6.97 -1.07
C PHE A 38 21.88 -6.05 -0.43
N GLY A 39 21.87 -4.78 -0.88
CA GLY A 39 20.81 -3.85 -0.51
C GLY A 39 19.43 -4.37 -0.93
N GLU A 40 18.46 -4.23 -0.04
CA GLU A 40 17.08 -4.69 -0.27
C GLU A 40 16.09 -3.53 -0.13
N ILE A 41 15.19 -3.40 -1.09
CA ILE A 41 13.99 -2.58 -0.96
C ILE A 41 12.79 -3.50 -0.95
N SER A 42 12.10 -3.58 0.19
CA SER A 42 10.94 -4.44 0.36
C SER A 42 9.75 -3.99 -0.51
N ASP A 43 8.87 -4.92 -0.83
CA ASP A 43 7.61 -4.63 -1.54
C ASP A 43 6.73 -3.64 -0.77
N VAL A 44 6.73 -3.74 0.55
CA VAL A 44 6.01 -2.82 1.44
C VAL A 44 6.55 -1.40 1.31
N CYS A 45 7.88 -1.23 1.26
CA CYS A 45 8.52 0.06 1.07
C CYS A 45 8.17 0.66 -0.29
N ILE A 46 8.22 -0.13 -1.36
CA ILE A 46 7.85 0.33 -2.70
C ILE A 46 6.37 0.73 -2.75
N LYS A 47 5.48 -0.12 -2.21
CA LYS A 47 4.04 0.20 -2.13
C LYS A 47 3.77 1.48 -1.33
N ARG A 48 4.54 1.72 -0.23
CA ARG A 48 4.45 2.99 0.52
C ARG A 48 4.82 4.18 -0.35
N LYS A 49 5.91 4.10 -1.10
CA LYS A 49 6.34 5.18 -2.01
C LYS A 49 5.31 5.44 -3.11
N ILE A 50 4.70 4.39 -3.65
CA ILE A 50 3.62 4.53 -4.64
C ILE A 50 2.38 5.18 -4.02
N ARG A 51 1.96 4.78 -2.81
CA ARG A 51 0.85 5.40 -2.09
C ARG A 51 1.11 6.89 -1.85
N ASN A 52 2.31 7.25 -1.41
CA ASN A 52 2.68 8.64 -1.21
C ASN A 52 2.56 9.44 -2.52
N ARG A 53 3.00 8.84 -3.64
CA ARG A 53 2.85 9.48 -4.95
C ARG A 53 1.39 9.60 -5.38
N PHE A 54 0.54 8.65 -5.06
CA PHE A 54 -0.90 8.77 -5.30
C PHE A 54 -1.50 9.96 -4.52
N GLN A 55 -1.11 10.15 -3.25
CA GLN A 55 -1.51 11.33 -2.47
C GLN A 55 -1.03 12.63 -3.12
N ASP A 56 0.23 12.71 -3.57
CA ASP A 56 0.76 13.87 -4.29
C ASP A 56 -0.05 14.21 -5.55
N LEU A 57 -0.68 13.21 -6.16
CA LEU A 57 -1.56 13.35 -7.32
C LEU A 57 -3.03 13.60 -6.92
N GLY A 58 -3.32 13.86 -5.66
CA GLY A 58 -4.66 14.14 -5.14
C GLY A 58 -5.59 12.93 -5.11
N GLN A 59 -5.03 11.72 -5.13
CA GLN A 59 -5.84 10.50 -5.02
C GLN A 59 -6.09 10.13 -3.56
N LYS A 60 -7.29 9.68 -3.25
CA LYS A 60 -7.62 9.17 -1.92
C LYS A 60 -6.94 7.82 -1.66
N ILE A 61 -6.30 7.70 -0.50
CA ILE A 61 -5.54 6.53 -0.07
C ILE A 61 -6.07 6.03 1.26
N PHE A 62 -6.30 4.73 1.36
CA PHE A 62 -6.77 4.09 2.58
C PHE A 62 -5.67 3.91 3.62
N VAL A 63 -4.51 3.37 3.19
CA VAL A 63 -3.39 3.09 4.08
C VAL A 63 -2.41 4.26 4.03
N GLN A 64 -2.62 5.24 4.89
CA GLN A 64 -1.73 6.40 5.03
C GLN A 64 -0.67 6.13 6.10
N SER A 65 0.44 6.85 6.05
CA SER A 65 1.43 6.89 7.12
C SER A 65 1.20 8.10 8.02
N ASP A 66 1.57 7.99 9.29
CA ASP A 66 1.28 9.02 10.30
C ASP A 66 1.92 10.37 9.97
N ASP A 67 3.10 10.35 9.31
CA ASP A 67 3.82 11.55 8.87
C ASP A 67 3.23 12.21 7.60
N ARG A 68 2.29 11.54 6.92
CA ARG A 68 1.65 12.01 5.69
C ARG A 68 0.14 11.84 5.68
N THR A 69 -0.48 11.96 6.84
CA THR A 69 -1.94 11.93 6.94
C THR A 69 -2.52 13.20 6.31
N ASP A 70 -3.44 13.03 5.36
CA ASP A 70 -4.13 14.12 4.66
C ASP A 70 -5.60 14.25 5.09
N ASP A 71 -6.02 13.44 6.05
CA ASP A 71 -7.35 13.47 6.67
C ASP A 71 -7.24 13.51 8.21
N ALA A 72 -8.36 13.64 8.90
CA ALA A 72 -8.41 13.72 10.36
C ALA A 72 -8.53 12.33 11.04
N TYR A 73 -8.38 11.24 10.31
CA TYR A 73 -8.61 9.90 10.84
C TYR A 73 -7.32 9.28 11.37
N THR A 74 -7.38 8.76 12.61
CA THR A 74 -6.23 8.19 13.30
C THR A 74 -6.14 6.67 13.17
N SER A 75 -7.17 6.02 12.62
CA SER A 75 -7.18 4.58 12.41
C SER A 75 -7.78 4.19 11.06
N LEU A 76 -7.41 3.00 10.58
CA LEU A 76 -8.01 2.43 9.37
C LEU A 76 -9.52 2.21 9.55
N LYS A 77 -9.96 1.92 10.77
CA LYS A 77 -11.38 1.77 11.07
C LYS A 77 -12.12 3.08 10.91
N ASP A 78 -11.60 4.17 11.49
CA ASP A 78 -12.24 5.48 11.41
C ASP A 78 -12.31 5.97 9.96
N ARG A 79 -11.25 5.71 9.18
CA ARG A 79 -11.22 6.02 7.75
C ARG A 79 -12.22 5.18 6.97
N ALA A 80 -12.40 3.89 7.28
CA ALA A 80 -13.45 3.09 6.69
C ALA A 80 -14.85 3.58 7.07
N ASP A 81 -15.05 3.96 8.34
CA ASP A 81 -16.31 4.49 8.86
C ASP A 81 -16.66 5.88 8.29
N SER A 82 -15.70 6.61 7.73
CA SER A 82 -15.94 7.89 7.07
C SER A 82 -16.66 7.76 5.73
N CYS A 83 -16.53 6.62 5.07
CA CYS A 83 -17.29 6.31 3.88
C CYS A 83 -18.69 5.82 4.28
N ALA A 84 -19.69 6.70 4.20
CA ALA A 84 -21.04 6.43 4.66
C ALA A 84 -21.68 5.20 3.97
N GLU A 85 -21.43 5.04 2.66
CA GLU A 85 -21.91 3.89 1.88
C GLU A 85 -21.30 2.58 2.40
N LEU A 86 -20.00 2.55 2.61
CA LEU A 86 -19.30 1.37 3.13
C LEU A 86 -19.72 1.04 4.55
N LYS A 87 -19.84 2.05 5.41
CA LYS A 87 -20.28 1.89 6.79
C LYS A 87 -21.68 1.31 6.88
N ALA A 88 -22.61 1.81 6.07
CA ALA A 88 -23.99 1.32 6.03
C ALA A 88 -24.05 -0.14 5.58
N GLU A 89 -23.32 -0.50 4.53
CA GLU A 89 -23.29 -1.86 4.00
C GLU A 89 -22.65 -2.84 5.00
N MET A 90 -21.49 -2.49 5.59
CA MET A 90 -20.80 -3.32 6.60
C MET A 90 -21.62 -3.48 7.90
N GLY A 91 -22.45 -2.50 8.24
CA GLY A 91 -23.33 -2.52 9.42
C GLY A 91 -24.55 -3.41 9.27
N ASN A 92 -24.89 -3.83 8.07
CA ASN A 92 -26.06 -4.64 7.78
C ASN A 92 -25.83 -6.12 8.12
N LYS A 93 -26.14 -6.51 9.37
CA LYS A 93 -25.89 -7.87 9.90
C LYS A 93 -26.53 -9.00 9.09
N LYS A 94 -27.66 -8.73 8.40
CA LYS A 94 -28.45 -9.78 7.74
C LYS A 94 -28.15 -9.93 6.26
N ASN A 95 -27.86 -8.82 5.56
CA ASN A 95 -27.80 -8.78 4.11
C ASN A 95 -26.54 -8.09 3.56
N ALA A 96 -25.49 -7.92 4.37
CA ALA A 96 -24.26 -7.30 3.88
C ALA A 96 -23.65 -8.11 2.73
N ASN A 97 -23.46 -7.46 1.60
CA ASN A 97 -22.84 -8.05 0.43
C ASN A 97 -21.36 -7.67 0.37
N ARG A 98 -20.50 -8.68 0.48
CA ARG A 98 -19.03 -8.50 0.46
C ARG A 98 -18.54 -7.92 -0.86
N ASP A 99 -19.14 -8.27 -1.97
CA ASP A 99 -18.76 -7.77 -3.29
C ASP A 99 -19.15 -6.30 -3.45
N VAL A 100 -20.29 -5.90 -2.90
CA VAL A 100 -20.70 -4.49 -2.85
C VAL A 100 -19.74 -3.69 -1.97
N CYS A 101 -19.40 -4.19 -0.78
CA CYS A 101 -18.40 -3.55 0.08
C CYS A 101 -17.05 -3.38 -0.64
N ALA A 102 -16.59 -4.42 -1.34
CA ALA A 102 -15.35 -4.38 -2.10
C ALA A 102 -15.41 -3.35 -3.24
N ALA A 103 -16.51 -3.27 -3.95
CA ALA A 103 -16.71 -2.30 -5.03
C ALA A 103 -16.71 -0.86 -4.51
N ILE A 104 -17.37 -0.59 -3.39
CA ILE A 104 -17.37 0.73 -2.73
C ILE A 104 -15.95 1.10 -2.31
N ALA A 105 -15.24 0.20 -1.63
CA ALA A 105 -13.88 0.45 -1.17
C ALA A 105 -12.91 0.70 -2.34
N CYS A 106 -13.02 -0.04 -3.43
CA CYS A 106 -12.23 0.17 -4.64
C CYS A 106 -12.53 1.48 -5.36
N LYS A 107 -13.78 1.96 -5.28
CA LYS A 107 -14.19 3.25 -5.85
C LYS A 107 -13.62 4.40 -5.03
N GLU A 108 -13.65 4.28 -3.71
CA GLU A 108 -13.23 5.34 -2.78
C GLU A 108 -11.71 5.48 -2.70
N TRP A 109 -10.96 4.36 -2.59
CA TRP A 109 -9.50 4.40 -2.37
C TRP A 109 -8.72 3.73 -3.50
N LEU A 110 -7.81 4.48 -4.09
CA LEU A 110 -7.01 4.00 -5.22
C LEU A 110 -6.04 2.88 -4.82
N ASP A 111 -5.45 2.97 -3.64
CA ASP A 111 -4.52 1.94 -3.15
C ASP A 111 -5.21 0.62 -2.81
N VAL A 112 -6.45 0.66 -2.33
CA VAL A 112 -7.29 -0.54 -2.15
C VAL A 112 -7.55 -1.21 -3.49
N ARG A 113 -7.93 -0.44 -4.49
CA ARG A 113 -8.15 -0.94 -5.85
C ARG A 113 -6.88 -1.51 -6.47
N ALA A 114 -5.72 -0.86 -6.25
CA ALA A 114 -4.45 -1.27 -6.85
C ALA A 114 -3.82 -2.48 -6.15
N PHE A 115 -3.68 -2.43 -4.84
CA PHE A 115 -2.89 -3.39 -4.05
C PHE A 115 -3.74 -4.39 -3.27
N GLY A 116 -5.03 -4.12 -3.13
CA GLY A 116 -5.91 -4.88 -2.27
C GLY A 116 -5.81 -4.48 -0.80
N GLN A 117 -6.78 -4.91 -0.02
CA GLN A 117 -6.85 -4.66 1.42
C GLN A 117 -7.81 -5.64 2.08
N VAL A 118 -7.54 -5.99 3.34
CA VAL A 118 -8.46 -6.74 4.19
C VAL A 118 -9.17 -5.78 5.13
N PHE A 119 -10.50 -5.84 5.12
CA PHE A 119 -11.35 -5.08 6.02
C PHE A 119 -11.94 -6.03 7.06
N ALA A 120 -11.33 -6.07 8.24
CA ALA A 120 -11.76 -6.87 9.38
C ALA A 120 -11.55 -6.06 10.65
N PHE A 121 -12.61 -5.43 11.14
CA PHE A 121 -12.54 -4.53 12.30
C PHE A 121 -13.33 -5.10 13.48
N LYS A 122 -12.78 -4.93 14.68
CA LYS A 122 -13.46 -5.36 15.90
C LYS A 122 -14.80 -4.66 16.06
N GLY A 123 -15.85 -5.43 16.30
CA GLY A 123 -17.21 -4.91 16.48
C GLY A 123 -18.02 -4.72 15.20
N ILE A 124 -17.43 -4.96 14.03
CA ILE A 124 -18.14 -4.96 12.74
C ILE A 124 -18.44 -6.42 12.35
N PRO A 125 -19.71 -6.75 12.03
CA PRO A 125 -20.11 -8.14 11.81
C PRO A 125 -19.60 -8.72 10.49
N VAL A 126 -19.24 -7.87 9.54
CA VAL A 126 -18.83 -8.29 8.19
C VAL A 126 -17.37 -8.00 7.99
N SER A 127 -16.64 -9.01 7.53
CA SER A 127 -15.26 -8.87 7.04
C SER A 127 -15.20 -9.24 5.57
N PHE A 128 -14.41 -8.52 4.81
CA PHE A 128 -14.17 -8.79 3.39
C PHE A 128 -12.73 -8.46 3.00
N GLY A 129 -12.30 -9.03 1.89
CA GLY A 129 -10.99 -8.78 1.32
C GLY A 129 -11.08 -8.35 -0.14
N VAL A 130 -10.26 -7.37 -0.50
CA VAL A 130 -10.05 -6.96 -1.89
C VAL A 130 -8.70 -7.50 -2.33
N ARG A 131 -8.65 -8.15 -3.49
CA ARG A 131 -7.40 -8.53 -4.16
C ARG A 131 -7.09 -7.49 -5.23
N GLY A 132 -5.97 -6.80 -5.06
CA GLY A 132 -5.54 -5.81 -6.06
C GLY A 132 -4.81 -6.47 -7.24
N PRO A 133 -4.93 -5.91 -8.43
CA PRO A 133 -4.27 -6.40 -9.63
C PRO A 133 -2.77 -6.07 -9.70
N VAL A 134 -2.27 -5.17 -8.86
CA VAL A 134 -0.88 -4.74 -8.88
C VAL A 134 -0.08 -5.54 -7.86
N SER A 135 0.86 -6.34 -8.35
CA SER A 135 1.82 -7.10 -7.54
C SER A 135 3.21 -6.52 -7.74
N VAL A 136 3.89 -6.26 -6.63
CA VAL A 136 5.32 -5.93 -6.62
C VAL A 136 6.02 -7.14 -6.06
N SER A 137 6.76 -7.85 -6.89
CA SER A 137 7.58 -8.98 -6.45
C SER A 137 8.99 -8.52 -6.12
N TYR A 138 9.71 -9.33 -5.35
CA TYR A 138 11.10 -9.08 -5.00
C TYR A 138 11.95 -8.85 -6.25
N THR A 139 12.57 -7.70 -6.33
CA THR A 139 13.62 -7.42 -7.28
C THR A 139 14.95 -7.58 -6.56
N HIS A 140 15.80 -8.47 -7.05
CA HIS A 140 17.18 -8.55 -6.58
C HIS A 140 17.90 -7.28 -7.01
N LEU A 141 18.14 -6.38 -6.06
CA LEU A 141 19.00 -5.23 -6.28
C LEU A 141 20.45 -5.71 -6.12
N ARG A 142 21.18 -5.78 -7.22
CA ARG A 142 22.63 -5.76 -7.11
C ARG A 142 23.03 -4.35 -6.68
N ALA A 143 23.35 -4.19 -5.41
CA ALA A 143 24.08 -3.02 -4.97
C ALA A 143 25.47 -3.09 -5.61
N HIS A 144 25.76 -2.26 -6.61
CA HIS A 144 27.11 -1.96 -6.98
C HIS A 144 27.65 -1.04 -5.88
N GLU A 145 28.40 -1.58 -4.94
CA GLU A 145 29.35 -0.79 -4.18
C GLU A 145 30.38 -0.25 -5.19
N THR A 146 30.24 1.00 -5.56
CA THR A 146 31.37 1.72 -6.12
C THR A 146 32.37 1.86 -4.98
N ALA A 147 33.52 1.22 -5.11
CA ALA A 147 34.69 1.32 -4.21
C ALA A 147 35.31 2.73 -4.27
N ALA A 148 34.51 3.76 -4.07
CA ALA A 148 34.92 5.17 -4.08
C ALA A 148 34.80 5.83 -2.71
N ASN A 149 34.72 5.04 -1.63
CA ASN A 149 34.74 5.52 -0.25
C ASN A 149 35.74 4.68 0.55
N LEU A 150 37.01 4.75 0.14
CA LEU A 150 38.16 4.50 0.99
C LEU A 150 38.88 5.83 1.26
#